data_fba00efbe1309005a6d097e06501a95b
#
_entry.id   fba00efbe1309005a6d097e06501a95b
#
_cell.length_a   1.000
_cell.length_b   1.000
_cell.length_c   1.000
_cell.angle_alpha   90.00
_cell.angle_beta   90.00
_cell.angle_gamma   90.00
#
_symmetry.space_group_name_H-M   'P 1'
#
loop_
_entity.id
_entity.type
_entity.pdbx_description
1 polymer ?
#
loop_
_entity_poly.entity_id
_entity_poly.type
_entity_poly.pdbx_seq_one_letter_code
_entity_poly.pdbx_strand_id
1 'polypeptide(L)'
;MRLVNPVVRRVLTTRWSGRRIRRQGLIEFTGRRTGRTLRVPVCLHDVDGETLIFTERPWRFNFAGGAAVTVTRCGRVRRGRALLLDVTPAEAGAAFRAALDDGASPFELGLKVSRGYVPSAADLAGIARSLIRIEYDQ
;
A
#
# COMPACT_ATOMS: atom_id res chain seq x y z
N MET A 1 13.64 14.52 -3.76
CA MET A 1 13.69 13.75 -4.62
C MET A 1 13.16 14.07 -5.79
N ARG A 2 13.54 13.88 -6.64
CA ARG A 2 13.11 14.23 -7.69
C ARG A 2 12.60 13.45 -8.30
N LEU A 3 12.17 13.41 -8.55
CA LEU A 3 11.73 12.70 -9.03
C LEU A 3 10.94 12.55 -9.94
N VAL A 4 10.35 13.16 -10.39
CA VAL A 4 9.49 12.99 -11.51
C VAL A 4 10.24 13.22 -12.77
N ASN A 5 10.61 12.16 -13.44
CA ASN A 5 11.24 12.31 -14.73
C ASN A 5 10.17 12.49 -15.82
N PRO A 6 10.54 12.92 -17.04
CA PRO A 6 9.57 13.17 -18.11
C PRO A 6 8.74 11.96 -18.49
N VAL A 7 9.29 10.77 -18.35
CA VAL A 7 8.54 9.53 -18.66
C VAL A 7 7.38 9.36 -17.71
N VAL A 8 7.63 9.57 -16.42
CA VAL A 8 6.58 9.47 -15.40
C VAL A 8 5.49 10.51 -15.63
N ARG A 9 5.88 11.72 -16.05
CA ARG A 9 4.91 12.75 -16.39
C ARG A 9 3.98 12.34 -17.52
N ARG A 10 4.55 11.75 -18.58
CA ARG A 10 3.74 11.25 -19.69
C ARG A 10 2.79 10.17 -19.26
N VAL A 11 3.25 9.25 -18.44
CA VAL A 11 2.43 8.17 -17.92
C VAL A 11 1.25 8.73 -17.13
N LEU A 12 1.46 9.80 -16.36
CA LEU A 12 0.40 10.42 -15.58
C LEU A 12 -0.72 11.02 -16.43
N THR A 13 -0.46 11.33 -17.70
CA THR A 13 -1.48 11.92 -18.57
C THR A 13 -2.40 10.88 -19.18
N THR A 14 -2.07 9.60 -19.13
CA THR A 14 -2.94 8.57 -19.64
C THR A 14 -3.88 8.06 -18.56
N ARG A 15 -5.10 7.79 -18.94
CA ARG A 15 -6.14 7.37 -18.02
C ARG A 15 -5.80 6.10 -17.25
N TRP A 16 -5.33 5.10 -17.97
CA TRP A 16 -4.99 3.81 -17.41
C TRP A 16 -3.75 3.90 -16.53
N SER A 17 -2.74 4.59 -17.01
CA SER A 17 -1.49 4.76 -16.27
C SER A 17 -1.68 5.62 -15.03
N GLY A 18 -2.60 6.59 -15.07
CA GLY A 18 -2.89 7.44 -13.94
C GLY A 18 -3.39 6.68 -12.72
N ARG A 19 -4.19 5.63 -12.93
CA ARG A 19 -4.68 4.79 -11.83
C ARG A 19 -3.53 4.06 -11.15
N ARG A 20 -2.62 3.52 -11.94
CA ARG A 20 -1.48 2.79 -11.42
C ARG A 20 -0.56 3.70 -10.65
N ILE A 21 -0.30 4.89 -11.16
CA ILE A 21 0.58 5.85 -10.50
C ILE A 21 -0.05 6.39 -9.23
N ARG A 22 -1.37 6.55 -9.19
CA ARG A 22 -2.05 6.99 -7.98
C ARG A 22 -1.91 6.02 -6.83
N ARG A 23 -1.64 4.75 -7.09
CA ARG A 23 -1.38 3.78 -6.03
C ARG A 23 0.05 3.85 -5.51
N GLN A 24 0.96 4.47 -6.23
CA GLN A 24 2.34 4.61 -5.79
C GLN A 24 2.49 5.79 -4.85
N GLY A 25 3.19 5.58 -3.76
CA GLY A 25 3.41 6.62 -2.78
C GLY A 25 4.65 6.38 -1.97
N LEU A 26 4.93 7.32 -1.10
CA LEU A 26 6.04 7.25 -0.18
C LEU A 26 5.49 7.48 1.23
N ILE A 27 5.87 6.63 2.15
CA ILE A 27 5.56 6.86 3.57
C ILE A 27 6.83 7.21 4.31
N GLU A 28 6.70 8.14 5.25
CA GLU A 28 7.79 8.56 6.10
C GLU A 28 7.35 8.41 7.55
N PHE A 29 8.20 7.78 8.35
CA PHE A 29 7.89 7.53 9.76
C PHE A 29 9.18 7.39 10.55
N THR A 30 9.07 7.43 11.88
CA THR A 30 10.22 7.26 12.77
C THR A 30 10.33 5.80 13.17
N GLY A 31 11.49 5.20 12.92
CA GLY A 31 11.75 3.82 13.32
C GLY A 31 11.71 3.67 14.84
N ARG A 32 10.93 2.69 15.31
CA ARG A 32 10.72 2.52 16.75
C ARG A 32 11.96 2.05 17.51
N ARG A 33 12.89 1.40 16.81
CA ARG A 33 14.13 0.91 17.44
C ARG A 33 15.23 1.94 17.43
N THR A 34 15.40 2.64 16.32
CA THR A 34 16.56 3.50 16.10
C THR A 34 16.27 4.98 16.25
N GLY A 35 15.00 5.39 16.23
CA GLY A 35 14.61 6.78 16.21
C GLY A 35 14.92 7.50 14.90
N ARG A 36 15.38 6.77 13.88
CA ARG A 36 15.68 7.35 12.58
C ARG A 36 14.43 7.55 11.76
N THR A 37 14.42 8.57 10.93
CA THR A 37 13.37 8.76 9.95
C THR A 37 13.58 7.78 8.81
N LEU A 38 12.55 7.01 8.51
CA LEU A 38 12.56 6.04 7.42
C LEU A 38 11.61 6.51 6.34
N ARG A 39 12.01 6.33 5.08
CA ARG A 39 11.18 6.63 3.91
C ARG A 39 11.07 5.36 3.09
N VAL A 40 9.85 4.93 2.85
CA VAL A 40 9.60 3.66 2.18
C VAL A 40 8.64 3.87 1.03
N PRO A 41 9.01 3.50 -0.20
CA PRO A 41 8.05 3.49 -1.31
C PRO A 41 7.06 2.35 -1.12
N VAL A 42 5.79 2.65 -1.32
CA VAL A 42 4.71 1.69 -1.09
C VAL A 42 3.65 1.83 -2.17
N CYS A 43 2.82 0.80 -2.29
CA CYS A 43 1.58 0.89 -3.07
C CYS A 43 0.44 1.14 -2.09
N LEU A 44 -0.35 2.16 -2.36
CA LEU A 44 -1.48 2.57 -1.54
C LEU A 44 -2.76 2.18 -2.24
N HIS A 45 -3.58 1.39 -1.59
CA HIS A 45 -4.82 0.87 -2.17
C HIS A 45 -6.01 1.44 -1.44
N ASP A 46 -6.84 2.17 -2.17
CA ASP A 46 -8.07 2.72 -1.60
C ASP A 46 -9.17 1.67 -1.78
N VAL A 47 -9.61 1.09 -0.67
CA VAL A 47 -10.61 0.03 -0.65
C VAL A 47 -11.68 0.41 0.35
N ASP A 48 -12.91 0.53 -0.12
CA ASP A 48 -14.07 0.88 0.72
C ASP A 48 -13.84 2.12 1.60
N GLY A 49 -13.18 3.13 1.02
CA GLY A 49 -12.93 4.38 1.73
C GLY A 49 -11.72 4.36 2.65
N GLU A 50 -11.03 3.25 2.74
CA GLU A 50 -9.81 3.12 3.55
C GLU A 50 -8.58 3.04 2.65
N THR A 51 -7.45 3.54 3.14
CA THR A 51 -6.16 3.39 2.46
C THR A 51 -5.39 2.25 3.10
N LEU A 52 -5.05 1.25 2.30
CA LEU A 52 -4.42 0.03 2.76
C LEU A 52 -3.06 -0.19 2.10
N ILE A 53 -2.15 -0.79 2.87
CA ILE A 53 -0.85 -1.25 2.37
C ILE A 53 -0.75 -2.74 2.69
N PHE A 54 -0.39 -3.54 1.69
CA PHE A 54 -0.15 -4.97 1.87
C PHE A 54 1.35 -5.20 1.83
N THR A 55 1.92 -5.72 2.90
CA THR A 55 3.36 -5.94 2.97
C THR A 55 3.74 -6.99 4.00
N GLU A 56 4.82 -7.74 3.71
CA GLU A 56 5.44 -8.65 4.67
C GLU A 56 6.78 -8.12 5.15
N ARG A 57 7.18 -6.92 4.70
CA ARG A 57 8.46 -6.35 5.07
C ARG A 57 8.53 -6.08 6.57
N PRO A 58 9.69 -6.29 7.21
CA PRO A 58 9.82 -6.10 8.66
C PRO A 58 9.48 -4.71 9.17
N TRP A 59 9.60 -3.69 8.34
CA TRP A 59 9.27 -2.33 8.78
C TRP A 59 7.80 -2.17 9.19
N ARG A 60 6.93 -3.11 8.78
CA ARG A 60 5.51 -3.06 9.17
C ARG A 60 5.31 -3.08 10.69
N PHE A 61 6.23 -3.68 11.41
CA PHE A 61 6.11 -3.78 12.87
C PHE A 61 6.23 -2.43 13.58
N ASN A 62 6.73 -1.40 12.89
CA ASN A 62 6.71 -0.04 13.45
C ASN A 62 5.28 0.45 13.68
N PHE A 63 4.32 -0.15 13.02
CA PHE A 63 2.92 0.25 13.09
C PHE A 63 2.07 -0.64 13.99
N ALA A 64 2.69 -1.57 14.72
CA ALA A 64 2.00 -2.34 15.76
C ALA A 64 1.56 -1.36 16.86
N GLY A 65 0.26 -1.32 17.13
CA GLY A 65 -0.30 -0.34 18.08
C GLY A 65 -0.51 1.05 17.47
N GLY A 66 -0.10 1.25 16.22
CA GLY A 66 -0.28 2.52 15.52
C GLY A 66 0.89 3.48 15.69
N ALA A 67 1.19 4.23 14.65
CA ALA A 67 2.24 5.24 14.69
C ALA A 67 1.94 6.35 13.67
N ALA A 68 2.46 7.53 13.94
CA ALA A 68 2.33 8.66 13.03
C ALA A 68 3.06 8.37 11.72
N VAL A 69 2.50 8.84 10.63
CA VAL A 69 3.06 8.65 9.30
C VAL A 69 2.77 9.87 8.45
N THR A 70 3.70 10.19 7.56
CA THR A 70 3.48 11.20 6.52
C THR A 70 3.45 10.46 5.19
N VAL A 71 2.39 10.69 4.42
CA VAL A 71 2.17 10.03 3.14
C VAL A 71 2.30 11.06 2.03
N THR A 72 3.16 10.77 1.05
CA THR A 72 3.29 11.57 -0.16
C THR A 72 2.75 10.75 -1.32
N ARG A 73 1.76 11.29 -2.02
CA ARG A 73 1.09 10.60 -3.11
C ARG A 73 0.58 11.62 -4.10
N CYS A 74 0.91 11.41 -5.38
CA CYS A 74 0.51 12.34 -6.46
C CYS A 74 0.89 13.80 -6.16
N GLY A 75 2.07 14.00 -5.59
CA GLY A 75 2.56 15.34 -5.26
C GLY A 75 1.90 15.98 -4.04
N ARG A 76 1.02 15.26 -3.36
CA ARG A 76 0.34 15.76 -2.16
C ARG A 76 0.89 15.07 -0.93
N VAL A 77 1.09 15.85 0.13
CA VAL A 77 1.60 15.35 1.41
C VAL A 77 0.47 15.39 2.42
N ARG A 78 0.20 14.27 3.07
CA ARG A 78 -0.83 14.18 4.10
C ARG A 78 -0.24 13.48 5.33
N ARG A 79 -0.63 13.96 6.49
CA ARG A 79 -0.26 13.32 7.74
C ARG A 79 -1.39 12.38 8.18
N GLY A 80 -1.01 11.35 8.88
CA GLY A 80 -2.00 10.42 9.41
C GLY A 80 -1.38 9.47 10.40
N ARG A 81 -2.10 8.40 10.64
CA ARG A 81 -1.68 7.34 11.55
C ARG A 81 -1.81 6.03 10.81
N ALA A 82 -0.75 5.24 10.83
CA ALA A 82 -0.76 3.91 10.25
C ALA A 82 -0.87 2.87 11.36
N LEU A 83 -1.67 1.85 11.12
CA LEU A 83 -1.92 0.79 12.07
C LEU A 83 -1.78 -0.57 11.40
N LEU A 84 -0.92 -1.42 11.96
CA LEU A 84 -0.83 -2.81 11.54
C LEU A 84 -2.06 -3.54 12.07
N LEU A 85 -2.90 -4.04 11.16
CA LEU A 85 -4.16 -4.65 11.53
C LEU A 85 -3.99 -6.10 11.94
N ASP A 86 -4.73 -6.50 12.95
CA ASP A 86 -4.85 -7.88 13.36
C ASP A 86 -6.11 -8.46 12.73
N VAL A 87 -5.97 -9.00 11.53
CA VAL A 87 -7.09 -9.52 10.75
C VAL A 87 -6.93 -11.00 10.53
N THR A 88 -8.05 -11.70 10.34
CA THR A 88 -8.02 -13.11 9.99
C THR A 88 -7.51 -13.28 8.56
N PRO A 89 -6.99 -14.46 8.19
CA PRO A 89 -6.62 -14.72 6.80
C PRO A 89 -7.76 -14.46 5.82
N ALA A 90 -8.98 -14.79 6.21
CA ALA A 90 -10.16 -14.54 5.36
C ALA A 90 -10.40 -13.05 5.14
N GLU A 91 -10.28 -12.24 6.19
CA GLU A 91 -10.43 -10.79 6.09
C GLU A 91 -9.33 -10.18 5.22
N ALA A 92 -8.09 -10.64 5.41
CA ALA A 92 -6.98 -10.18 4.60
C ALA A 92 -7.16 -10.58 3.14
N GLY A 93 -7.60 -11.82 2.90
CA GLY A 93 -7.87 -12.30 1.53
C GLY A 93 -8.96 -11.50 0.85
N ALA A 94 -10.02 -11.14 1.57
CA ALA A 94 -11.09 -10.31 1.03
C ALA A 94 -10.57 -8.90 0.65
N ALA A 95 -9.70 -8.32 1.47
CA ALA A 95 -9.09 -7.03 1.17
C ALA A 95 -8.19 -7.10 -0.07
N PHE A 96 -7.40 -8.16 -0.20
CA PHE A 96 -6.60 -8.41 -1.40
C PHE A 96 -7.49 -8.52 -2.63
N ARG A 97 -8.58 -9.27 -2.53
CA ARG A 97 -9.51 -9.43 -3.65
C ARG A 97 -10.12 -8.11 -4.07
N ALA A 98 -10.52 -7.30 -3.11
CA ALA A 98 -11.08 -5.98 -3.39
C ALA A 98 -10.06 -5.09 -4.09
N ALA A 99 -8.79 -5.13 -3.69
CA ALA A 99 -7.74 -4.37 -4.34
C ALA A 99 -7.51 -4.84 -5.78
N LEU A 100 -7.53 -6.15 -6.02
CA LEU A 100 -7.40 -6.71 -7.37
C LEU A 100 -8.58 -6.30 -8.24
N ASP A 101 -9.79 -6.34 -7.70
CA ASP A 101 -10.99 -5.93 -8.45
C ASP A 101 -10.97 -4.44 -8.79
N ASP A 102 -10.29 -3.64 -7.98
CA ASP A 102 -10.10 -2.21 -8.25
C ASP A 102 -8.93 -1.95 -9.21
N GLY A 103 -8.34 -2.99 -9.77
CA GLY A 103 -7.34 -2.87 -10.82
C GLY A 103 -5.89 -3.05 -10.39
N ALA A 104 -5.64 -3.35 -9.13
CA ALA A 104 -4.27 -3.62 -8.69
C ALA A 104 -3.80 -4.96 -9.27
N SER A 105 -2.51 -5.04 -9.60
CA SER A 105 -1.92 -6.30 -10.04
C SER A 105 -1.46 -7.10 -8.81
N PRO A 106 -1.36 -8.43 -8.93
CA PRO A 106 -0.80 -9.22 -7.83
C PRO A 106 0.59 -8.75 -7.41
N PHE A 107 1.39 -8.29 -8.37
CA PHE A 107 2.73 -7.77 -8.07
C PHE A 107 2.67 -6.53 -7.15
N GLU A 108 1.72 -5.63 -7.39
CA GLU A 108 1.54 -4.44 -6.55
C GLU A 108 1.19 -4.80 -5.11
N LEU A 109 0.61 -5.98 -4.91
CA LEU A 109 0.25 -6.48 -3.59
C LEU A 109 1.35 -7.33 -2.97
N GLY A 110 2.50 -7.42 -3.64
CA GLY A 110 3.63 -8.19 -3.14
C GLY A 110 3.52 -9.68 -3.40
N LEU A 111 2.62 -10.11 -4.25
CA LEU A 111 2.41 -11.52 -4.55
C LEU A 111 3.24 -11.95 -5.75
N LYS A 112 3.80 -13.14 -5.65
CA LYS A 112 4.53 -13.76 -6.76
C LYS A 112 3.68 -14.85 -7.35
N VAL A 113 2.93 -14.52 -8.39
CA VAL A 113 2.05 -15.47 -9.06
C VAL A 113 2.38 -15.53 -10.55
N SER A 114 1.97 -16.60 -11.20
CA SER A 114 2.17 -16.76 -12.64
C SER A 114 1.41 -15.67 -13.38
N ARG A 115 2.01 -15.23 -14.49
CA ARG A 115 1.38 -14.23 -15.34
C ARG A 115 0.03 -14.74 -15.84
N GLY A 116 -0.98 -13.91 -15.73
CA GLY A 116 -2.33 -14.27 -16.14
C GLY A 116 -3.13 -15.02 -15.11
N TYR A 117 -2.51 -15.46 -14.02
CA TYR A 117 -3.23 -16.10 -12.93
C TYR A 117 -4.05 -15.08 -12.15
N VAL A 118 -5.31 -15.39 -11.93
CA VAL A 118 -6.19 -14.53 -11.13
C VAL A 118 -6.54 -15.28 -9.86
N PRO A 119 -5.97 -14.92 -8.71
CA PRO A 119 -6.24 -15.62 -7.46
C PRO A 119 -7.69 -15.47 -7.02
N SER A 120 -8.26 -16.54 -6.48
CA SER A 120 -9.55 -16.47 -5.81
C SER A 120 -9.38 -15.91 -4.40
N ALA A 121 -10.49 -15.56 -3.76
CA ALA A 121 -10.44 -15.11 -2.36
C ALA A 121 -9.84 -16.18 -1.44
N ALA A 122 -10.12 -17.45 -1.72
CA ALA A 122 -9.56 -18.57 -0.94
C ALA A 122 -8.05 -18.67 -1.11
N ASP A 123 -7.53 -18.49 -2.34
CA ASP A 123 -6.11 -18.48 -2.59
C ASP A 123 -5.44 -17.33 -1.84
N LEU A 124 -6.06 -16.16 -1.87
CA LEU A 124 -5.52 -14.98 -1.22
C LEU A 124 -5.51 -15.11 0.31
N ALA A 125 -6.50 -15.78 0.87
CA ALA A 125 -6.54 -16.04 2.30
C ALA A 125 -5.34 -16.87 2.77
N GLY A 126 -4.82 -17.75 1.90
CA GLY A 126 -3.65 -18.57 2.22
C GLY A 126 -2.32 -17.83 2.13
N ILE A 127 -2.26 -16.71 1.43
CA ILE A 127 -1.02 -15.97 1.20
C ILE A 127 -1.03 -14.56 1.79
N ALA A 128 -2.18 -14.01 2.12
CA ALA A 128 -2.28 -12.68 2.72
C ALA A 128 -1.83 -12.74 4.18
N ARG A 129 -0.89 -11.88 4.56
CA ARG A 129 -0.28 -11.97 5.88
C ARG A 129 -0.33 -10.70 6.68
N SER A 130 -0.13 -9.56 6.07
CA SER A 130 -0.06 -8.31 6.80
C SER A 130 -0.73 -7.19 6.04
N LEU A 131 -1.47 -6.41 6.78
CA LEU A 131 -2.29 -5.33 6.25
C LEU A 131 -2.13 -4.12 7.16
N ILE A 132 -1.76 -2.99 6.56
CA ILE A 132 -1.64 -1.72 7.28
C ILE A 132 -2.74 -0.79 6.77
N ARG A 133 -3.46 -0.19 7.70
CA ARG A 133 -4.46 0.83 7.39
C ARG A 133 -3.92 2.19 7.74
N ILE A 134 -4.13 3.15 6.86
CA ILE A 134 -3.76 4.54 7.11
C ILE A 134 -5.02 5.36 7.34
N GLU A 135 -5.07 6.02 8.48
CA GLU A 135 -6.11 7.00 8.79
C GLU A 135 -5.49 8.37 8.67
N TYR A 136 -6.00 9.18 7.76
CA TYR A 136 -5.46 10.52 7.54
C TYR A 136 -6.03 11.51 8.54
N ASP A 137 -5.19 12.45 8.95
CA ASP A 137 -5.63 13.57 9.77
C ASP A 137 -6.58 14.46 8.95
N GLN A 138 -7.53 15.04 9.61
CA GLN A 138 -8.49 15.95 8.98
C GLN A 138 -7.93 17.35 8.82
#